data_e0d431dbc82b4b52ed2a3b54d57b32a0
#
_entry.id   e0d431dbc82b4b52ed2a3b54d57b32a0
#
_cell.length_a   1.000
_cell.length_b   1.000
_cell.length_c   1.000
_cell.angle_alpha   90.00
_cell.angle_beta   90.00
_cell.angle_gamma   90.00
#
_symmetry.space_group_name_H-M   'P 1'
#
loop_
_entity.id
_entity.type
_entity.pdbx_description
1 polymer ?
#
loop_
_entity_poly.entity_id
_entity_poly.type
_entity_poly.pdbx_seq_one_letter_code
_entity_poly.pdbx_strand_id
1 'polypeptide(L)'
;MKRTAILALTASSMLALAAPAYADTLNEALAEAYRSNPTLQAARAQLRATDENVAIEKADGRPSVTGSAALTEVLIQNSTSFFAPARSLSAGVDLGVPIYSGGAVKNSIRAAEQRVEAGRA
;
A
#
# COMPACT_ATOMS: atom_id res chain seq x y z
N MET A 1 10.43 71.02 8.18
CA MET A 1 11.06 70.17 7.15
C MET A 1 11.28 68.72 7.58
N LYS A 2 11.32 68.34 8.90
CA LYS A 2 11.50 66.92 9.31
C LYS A 2 10.24 66.06 9.31
N ARG A 3 9.05 66.70 9.40
CA ARG A 3 7.75 65.93 9.40
C ARG A 3 7.28 65.50 8.04
N THR A 4 7.65 66.22 6.98
CA THR A 4 7.29 65.85 5.56
C THR A 4 8.15 64.72 5.03
N ALA A 5 9.39 64.54 5.51
CA ALA A 5 10.28 63.46 5.13
C ALA A 5 9.83 62.11 5.70
N ILE A 6 9.22 62.08 6.90
CA ILE A 6 8.72 60.86 7.54
C ILE A 6 7.47 60.36 6.84
N LEU A 7 6.59 61.25 6.39
CA LEU A 7 5.38 60.89 5.64
C LEU A 7 5.71 60.32 4.23
N ALA A 8 6.76 60.79 3.58
CA ALA A 8 7.22 60.27 2.30
C ALA A 8 7.81 58.85 2.40
N LEU A 9 8.49 58.56 3.52
CA LEU A 9 9.11 57.25 3.75
C LEU A 9 8.07 56.15 4.04
N THR A 10 6.97 56.48 4.72
CA THR A 10 5.88 55.53 5.00
C THR A 10 5.03 55.20 3.77
N ALA A 11 4.87 56.15 2.83
CA ALA A 11 4.15 55.90 1.58
C ALA A 11 4.89 54.99 0.61
N SER A 12 6.24 55.01 0.63
CA SER A 12 7.06 54.12 -0.23
C SER A 12 7.04 52.65 0.24
N SER A 13 6.80 52.39 1.53
CA SER A 13 6.78 51.02 2.06
C SER A 13 5.50 50.24 1.71
N MET A 14 4.39 50.91 1.39
CA MET A 14 3.13 50.25 1.01
C MET A 14 3.08 49.79 -0.46
N LEU A 15 3.97 50.33 -1.31
CA LEU A 15 3.96 49.95 -2.73
C LEU A 15 4.78 48.71 -3.02
N ALA A 16 5.60 48.24 -2.07
CA ALA A 16 6.48 47.11 -2.24
C ALA A 16 5.81 45.72 -1.98
N LEU A 17 4.55 45.69 -1.51
CA LEU A 17 3.83 44.43 -1.20
C LEU A 17 2.85 43.98 -2.26
N ALA A 18 2.74 44.64 -3.42
CA ALA A 18 1.98 44.15 -4.54
C ALA A 18 2.84 43.12 -5.33
N ALA A 19 3.07 41.94 -4.75
CA ALA A 19 3.56 40.82 -5.54
C ALA A 19 2.53 40.52 -6.63
N PRO A 20 2.93 40.39 -7.88
CA PRO A 20 2.00 39.98 -8.94
C PRO A 20 1.42 38.62 -8.57
N ALA A 21 0.12 38.59 -8.29
CA ALA A 21 -0.62 37.31 -8.21
C ALA A 21 -0.68 36.76 -9.62
N TYR A 22 0.19 35.80 -9.94
CA TYR A 22 0.05 35.02 -11.18
C TYR A 22 -1.20 34.17 -10.99
N ALA A 23 -2.23 34.44 -11.77
CA ALA A 23 -3.38 33.55 -11.85
C ALA A 23 -2.93 32.30 -12.61
N ASP A 24 -2.84 31.16 -11.91
CA ASP A 24 -2.61 29.88 -12.56
C ASP A 24 -3.70 29.61 -13.58
N THR A 25 -3.31 29.14 -14.75
CA THR A 25 -4.28 28.73 -15.76
C THR A 25 -5.04 27.49 -15.27
N LEU A 26 -6.28 27.31 -15.74
CA LEU A 26 -7.06 26.11 -15.40
C LEU A 26 -6.27 24.82 -15.68
N ASN A 27 -5.49 24.80 -16.75
CA ASN A 27 -4.65 23.66 -17.12
C ASN A 27 -3.52 23.41 -16.11
N GLU A 28 -2.90 24.46 -15.58
CA GLU A 28 -1.88 24.36 -14.55
C GLU A 28 -2.48 23.87 -13.22
N ALA A 29 -3.61 24.45 -12.81
CA ALA A 29 -4.33 24.01 -11.62
C ALA A 29 -4.77 22.55 -11.70
N LEU A 30 -5.27 22.10 -12.87
CA LEU A 30 -5.61 20.70 -13.11
C LEU A 30 -4.39 19.79 -13.08
N ALA A 31 -3.28 20.20 -13.69
CA ALA A 31 -2.04 19.42 -13.69
C ALA A 31 -1.46 19.29 -12.30
N GLU A 32 -1.51 20.36 -11.50
CA GLU A 32 -1.05 20.34 -10.11
C GLU A 32 -1.97 19.48 -9.23
N ALA A 33 -3.29 19.63 -9.35
CA ALA A 33 -4.25 18.77 -8.67
C ALA A 33 -4.05 17.29 -9.04
N TYR A 34 -3.75 16.99 -10.29
CA TYR A 34 -3.47 15.62 -10.74
C TYR A 34 -2.18 15.04 -10.14
N ARG A 35 -1.18 15.87 -9.87
CA ARG A 35 0.11 15.47 -9.30
C ARG A 35 0.09 15.41 -7.77
N SER A 36 -0.52 16.39 -7.13
CA SER A 36 -0.43 16.61 -5.68
C SER A 36 -1.64 16.13 -4.89
N ASN A 37 -2.78 15.83 -5.55
CA ASN A 37 -4.00 15.41 -4.85
C ASN A 37 -3.82 14.03 -4.18
N PRO A 38 -3.87 13.95 -2.83
CA PRO A 38 -3.66 12.70 -2.10
C PRO A 38 -4.73 11.65 -2.43
N THR A 39 -5.96 12.08 -2.73
CA THR A 39 -7.06 11.16 -3.06
C THR A 39 -6.81 10.46 -4.40
N LEU A 40 -6.32 11.19 -5.41
CA LEU A 40 -5.95 10.60 -6.69
C LEU A 40 -4.74 9.65 -6.55
N GLN A 41 -3.77 10.03 -5.72
CA GLN A 41 -2.62 9.15 -5.44
C GLN A 41 -3.06 7.87 -4.73
N ALA A 42 -3.98 7.98 -3.76
CA ALA A 42 -4.56 6.83 -3.06
C ALA A 42 -5.35 5.93 -4.03
N ALA A 43 -6.16 6.49 -4.92
CA ALA A 43 -6.91 5.73 -5.92
C ALA A 43 -5.98 4.96 -6.88
N ARG A 44 -4.88 5.59 -7.31
CA ARG A 44 -3.86 4.93 -8.14
C ARG A 44 -3.13 3.82 -7.39
N ALA A 45 -2.83 4.02 -6.11
CA ALA A 45 -2.23 2.99 -5.27
C ALA A 45 -3.19 1.81 -5.08
N GLN A 46 -4.47 2.08 -4.89
CA GLN A 46 -5.51 1.06 -4.80
C GLN A 46 -5.65 0.26 -6.10
N LEU A 47 -5.60 0.92 -7.25
CA LEU A 47 -5.63 0.23 -8.55
C LEU A 47 -4.41 -0.68 -8.73
N ARG A 48 -3.21 -0.21 -8.38
CA ARG A 48 -2.01 -1.07 -8.40
C ARG A 48 -2.15 -2.28 -7.47
N ALA A 49 -2.70 -2.08 -6.26
CA ALA A 49 -2.98 -3.20 -5.36
C ALA A 49 -3.98 -4.20 -5.96
N THR A 50 -4.96 -3.72 -6.72
CA THR A 50 -5.90 -4.59 -7.45
C THR A 50 -5.21 -5.32 -8.61
N ASP A 51 -4.28 -4.68 -9.32
CA ASP A 51 -3.46 -5.32 -10.36
C ASP A 51 -2.61 -6.47 -9.78
N GLU A 52 -2.02 -6.29 -8.59
CA GLU A 52 -1.22 -7.33 -7.92
C GLU A 52 -2.04 -8.54 -7.48
N ASN A 53 -3.34 -8.41 -7.24
CA ASN A 53 -4.20 -9.54 -6.94
C ASN A 53 -4.24 -10.57 -8.07
N VAL A 54 -4.07 -10.15 -9.33
CA VAL A 54 -3.97 -11.08 -10.46
C VAL A 54 -2.74 -11.99 -10.33
N ALA A 55 -1.61 -11.43 -9.85
CA ALA A 55 -0.40 -12.21 -9.61
C ALA A 55 -0.57 -13.19 -8.44
N ILE A 56 -1.29 -12.79 -7.39
CA ILE A 56 -1.62 -13.65 -6.24
C ILE A 56 -2.48 -14.84 -6.70
N GLU A 57 -3.55 -14.61 -7.43
CA GLU A 57 -4.41 -15.68 -7.96
C GLU A 57 -3.67 -16.63 -8.91
N LYS A 58 -2.70 -16.12 -9.66
CA LYS A 58 -1.80 -16.95 -10.47
C LYS A 58 -0.85 -17.81 -9.64
N ALA A 59 -0.46 -17.33 -8.45
CA ALA A 59 0.42 -18.05 -7.54
C ALA A 59 -0.24 -19.30 -6.95
N ASP A 60 -1.56 -19.28 -6.74
CA ASP A 60 -2.32 -20.44 -6.21
C ASP A 60 -2.26 -21.69 -7.10
N GLY A 61 -1.93 -21.51 -8.37
CA GLY A 61 -1.69 -22.62 -9.31
C GLY A 61 -0.25 -23.12 -9.35
N ARG A 62 0.67 -22.56 -8.56
CA ARG A 62 2.10 -22.90 -8.57
C ARG A 62 2.48 -23.79 -7.39
N PRO A 63 3.59 -24.56 -7.51
CA PRO A 63 4.15 -25.24 -6.36
C PRO A 63 4.48 -24.27 -5.21
N SER A 64 4.12 -24.64 -3.99
CA SER A 64 4.42 -23.88 -2.78
C SER A 64 5.39 -24.66 -1.89
N VAL A 65 6.32 -23.94 -1.26
CA VAL A 65 7.24 -24.49 -0.25
C VAL A 65 7.01 -23.73 1.04
N THR A 66 6.68 -24.46 2.11
CA THR A 66 6.44 -23.87 3.43
C THR A 66 7.43 -24.44 4.43
N GLY A 67 8.20 -23.60 5.09
CA GLY A 67 9.05 -23.98 6.21
C GLY A 67 8.34 -23.69 7.53
N SER A 68 8.38 -24.66 8.46
CA SER A 68 7.84 -24.49 9.82
C SER A 68 8.89 -24.87 10.86
N ALA A 69 8.92 -24.11 11.97
CA ALA A 69 9.70 -24.45 13.15
C ALA A 69 8.88 -24.11 14.39
N ALA A 70 8.81 -25.04 15.33
CA ALA A 70 8.09 -24.87 16.59
C ALA A 70 8.94 -25.34 17.76
N LEU A 71 9.00 -24.50 18.80
CA LEU A 71 9.55 -24.84 20.11
C LEU A 71 8.40 -24.90 21.10
N THR A 72 8.18 -26.08 21.69
CA THR A 72 7.13 -26.29 22.68
C THR A 72 7.78 -26.58 24.03
N GLU A 73 7.35 -25.88 25.06
CA GLU A 73 7.76 -26.09 26.46
C GLU A 73 6.51 -26.34 27.30
N VAL A 74 6.51 -27.45 28.00
CA VAL A 74 5.43 -27.84 28.91
C VAL A 74 5.72 -27.29 30.28
N LEU A 75 5.00 -26.24 30.69
CA LEU A 75 5.18 -25.57 31.98
C LEU A 75 4.59 -26.33 33.14
N ILE A 76 3.57 -27.16 32.91
CA ILE A 76 2.92 -27.98 33.95
C ILE A 76 2.81 -29.40 33.40
N GLN A 77 3.52 -30.33 34.00
CA GLN A 77 3.40 -31.75 33.67
C GLN A 77 2.44 -32.43 34.67
N ASN A 78 1.38 -33.05 34.14
CA ASN A 78 0.57 -33.96 34.94
C ASN A 78 1.29 -35.29 35.08
N SER A 79 1.22 -35.90 36.26
CA SER A 79 1.92 -37.15 36.66
C SER A 79 1.59 -38.40 35.81
N THR A 80 0.63 -38.31 34.89
CA THR A 80 0.27 -39.35 33.94
C THR A 80 1.06 -39.33 32.62
N SER A 81 1.86 -38.29 32.38
CA SER A 81 2.65 -38.13 31.14
C SER A 81 4.12 -38.46 31.30
N PHE A 82 4.42 -39.69 31.71
CA PHE A 82 5.79 -40.14 32.03
C PHE A 82 6.76 -40.14 30.84
N PHE A 83 6.27 -40.00 29.61
CA PHE A 83 7.06 -40.07 28.36
C PHE A 83 7.05 -38.77 27.52
N ALA A 84 6.37 -37.72 27.95
CA ALA A 84 6.37 -36.48 27.19
C ALA A 84 7.60 -35.60 27.58
N PRO A 85 8.44 -35.22 26.64
CA PRO A 85 9.56 -34.34 26.92
C PRO A 85 9.06 -32.97 27.39
N ALA A 86 9.71 -32.41 28.43
CA ALA A 86 9.40 -31.08 28.95
C ALA A 86 9.60 -29.97 27.90
N ARG A 87 10.48 -30.22 26.94
CA ARG A 87 10.78 -29.32 25.84
C ARG A 87 10.94 -30.11 24.54
N SER A 88 10.26 -29.68 23.47
CA SER A 88 10.41 -30.26 22.14
C SER A 88 10.67 -29.17 21.09
N LEU A 89 11.60 -29.47 20.20
CA LEU A 89 11.86 -28.65 19.00
C LEU A 89 11.46 -29.49 17.79
N SER A 90 10.58 -28.94 16.95
CA SER A 90 10.22 -29.53 15.68
C SER A 90 10.52 -28.56 14.55
N ALA A 91 11.00 -29.06 13.44
CA ALA A 91 11.17 -28.31 12.21
C ALA A 91 10.71 -29.17 11.03
N GLY A 92 10.08 -28.54 10.06
CA GLY A 92 9.56 -29.22 8.87
C GLY A 92 9.63 -28.34 7.65
N VAL A 93 9.68 -28.98 6.48
CA VAL A 93 9.54 -28.33 5.18
C VAL A 93 8.52 -29.13 4.40
N ASP A 94 7.48 -28.43 3.95
CA ASP A 94 6.38 -28.99 3.15
C ASP A 94 6.42 -28.45 1.74
N LEU A 95 6.33 -29.34 0.76
CA LEU A 95 6.18 -29.01 -0.65
C LEU A 95 4.77 -29.37 -1.11
N GLY A 96 3.98 -28.35 -1.45
CA GLY A 96 2.64 -28.52 -1.99
C GLY A 96 2.63 -28.27 -3.49
N VAL A 97 2.11 -29.23 -4.28
CA VAL A 97 1.96 -29.09 -5.73
C VAL A 97 0.49 -29.34 -6.09
N PRO A 98 -0.28 -28.30 -6.47
CA PRO A 98 -1.65 -28.49 -6.92
C PRO A 98 -1.67 -29.17 -8.27
N ILE A 99 -2.20 -30.40 -8.32
CA ILE A 99 -2.27 -31.20 -9.56
C ILE A 99 -3.53 -30.82 -10.35
N TYR A 100 -4.66 -30.61 -9.66
CA TYR A 100 -5.94 -30.29 -10.28
C TYR A 100 -6.85 -29.53 -9.33
N SER A 101 -7.42 -28.42 -9.81
CA SER A 101 -8.29 -27.52 -9.00
C SER A 101 -9.71 -27.40 -9.56
N GLY A 102 -10.13 -28.26 -10.51
CA GLY A 102 -11.47 -28.18 -11.12
C GLY A 102 -11.74 -26.86 -11.87
N GLY A 103 -10.70 -26.15 -12.30
CA GLY A 103 -10.83 -24.85 -12.95
C GLY A 103 -10.95 -23.66 -11.99
N ALA A 104 -10.87 -23.86 -10.67
CA ALA A 104 -10.96 -22.80 -9.68
C ALA A 104 -9.91 -21.71 -9.91
N VAL A 105 -8.64 -22.06 -10.04
CA VAL A 105 -7.53 -21.11 -10.30
C VAL A 105 -7.76 -20.32 -11.60
N LYS A 106 -8.22 -20.97 -12.67
CA LYS A 106 -8.49 -20.28 -13.94
C LYS A 106 -9.63 -19.25 -13.81
N ASN A 107 -10.67 -19.60 -13.07
CA ASN A 107 -11.81 -18.71 -12.87
C ASN A 107 -11.49 -17.56 -11.89
N SER A 108 -10.68 -17.80 -10.85
CA SER A 108 -10.25 -16.76 -9.95
C SER A 108 -9.33 -15.74 -10.65
N ILE A 109 -8.39 -16.20 -11.49
CA ILE A 109 -7.57 -15.32 -12.32
C ILE A 109 -8.44 -14.44 -13.21
N ARG A 110 -9.41 -15.03 -13.92
CA ARG A 110 -10.33 -14.27 -14.77
C ARG A 110 -11.16 -13.25 -13.97
N ALA A 111 -11.63 -13.62 -12.79
CA ALA A 111 -12.36 -12.71 -11.91
C ALA A 111 -11.48 -11.55 -11.43
N ALA A 112 -10.21 -11.80 -11.10
CA ALA A 112 -9.26 -10.77 -10.74
C ALA A 112 -8.97 -9.81 -11.91
N GLU A 113 -8.75 -10.33 -13.11
CA GLU A 113 -8.55 -9.53 -14.32
C GLU A 113 -9.74 -8.61 -14.61
N GLN A 114 -10.98 -9.11 -14.46
CA GLN A 114 -12.17 -8.29 -14.64
C GLN A 114 -12.33 -7.20 -13.56
N ARG A 115 -11.89 -7.47 -12.30
CA ARG A 115 -11.87 -6.43 -11.25
C ARG A 115 -10.88 -5.31 -11.57
N VAL A 116 -9.73 -5.66 -12.14
CA VAL A 116 -8.75 -4.66 -12.62
C VAL A 116 -9.35 -3.81 -13.73
N GLU A 117 -10.00 -4.43 -14.69
CA GLU A 117 -10.65 -3.74 -15.81
C GLU A 117 -11.75 -2.80 -15.32
N ALA A 118 -12.60 -3.26 -14.39
CA ALA A 118 -13.61 -2.43 -13.75
C ALA A 118 -13.02 -1.26 -12.93
N GLY A 119 -11.85 -1.44 -12.32
CA GLY A 119 -11.15 -0.38 -11.60
C GLY A 119 -10.51 0.68 -12.50
N ARG A 120 -10.32 0.38 -13.79
CA ARG A 120 -9.77 1.30 -14.79
C ARG A 120 -10.85 2.11 -15.53
N ALA A 121 -12.10 1.68 -15.48
CA ALA A 121 -13.24 2.35 -16.11
C ALA A 121 -13.73 3.54 -15.27
#